data_9535c463f1d2bea77c38d5b8486de421
#
_entry.id   9535c463f1d2bea77c38d5b8486de421
#
_cell.length_a   1.000
_cell.length_b   1.000
_cell.length_c   1.000
_cell.angle_alpha   90.00
_cell.angle_beta   90.00
_cell.angle_gamma   90.00
#
_symmetry.space_group_name_H-M   'P 1'
#
loop_
_entity.id
_entity.type
_entity.pdbx_description
1 polymer ?
#
loop_
_entity_poly.entity_id
_entity_poly.type
_entity_poly.pdbx_seq_one_letter_code
_entity_poly.pdbx_strand_id
1 'polypeptide(L)'
;SLFTSAFVALIPNFNATAVDIALYVNALSFAFAAFTIWNLREIPKGAAAKHAADTGILKSLLEGWKAVSGSKIIRGLILGMVGAFVAAGAVIGLARTFVGDLGGGEAAYGVLFGAVFTGLAAGIAFGPKVFAQFSRRRLFGASLTIAGLFLVGLAAIPNLVLAVFTVIALGAFSGICWVTGFTMLGMEVADEVRGRTFAFVQSLIRVVLVAVLALAPLIAAAVGEHTFEFQNTQVSYNGAAVTILIAGLIASFIGALSYHQMKDRPNVSLWSDISNAIKGELGGITGAPTKGTFIVFEGGEGIGKSTQAKLLKAWLEQEGEGVVLTREPGGSDLGIEIRKILLSHSTGEISPRAEALLYAADRAHHVYSVIRPALAAGQVVIGDRYFDSSIAYQGAGRVLEPGEVARISRWATESLFPTLTIIIDLPAEIGLGRLKSKDRLESQPIDFHERVRQEFLQLSLLDPERYFIVDGNKTIEEKHEE
;
A
#
# COMPACT_ATOMS: atom_id res chain seq x y z
N SER A 1 -13.81 12.48 -31.54
CA SER A 1 -14.25 13.36 -32.65
C SER A 1 -14.20 14.86 -32.32
N LEU A 2 -14.59 15.33 -31.13
CA LEU A 2 -14.55 16.78 -30.77
C LEU A 2 -13.11 17.33 -30.63
N PHE A 3 -12.18 16.56 -30.05
CA PHE A 3 -10.76 16.93 -29.96
C PHE A 3 -10.06 16.96 -31.32
N THR A 4 -10.39 16.03 -32.19
CA THR A 4 -9.80 15.94 -33.55
C THR A 4 -10.28 17.05 -34.46
N SER A 5 -11.56 17.43 -34.43
CA SER A 5 -12.06 18.55 -35.22
C SER A 5 -11.49 19.91 -34.77
N ALA A 6 -11.26 20.11 -33.45
CA ALA A 6 -10.60 21.31 -32.94
C ALA A 6 -9.12 21.39 -33.36
N PHE A 7 -8.39 20.25 -33.39
CA PHE A 7 -6.98 20.21 -33.77
C PHE A 7 -6.76 20.40 -35.26
N VAL A 8 -7.63 19.83 -36.09
CA VAL A 8 -7.58 20.00 -37.57
C VAL A 8 -7.94 21.42 -37.99
N ALA A 9 -8.82 22.11 -37.20
CA ALA A 9 -9.16 23.52 -37.43
C ALA A 9 -8.01 24.50 -37.10
N LEU A 10 -7.05 24.08 -36.27
CA LEU A 10 -5.90 24.88 -35.88
C LEU A 10 -4.72 24.89 -36.87
N ILE A 11 -4.66 23.89 -37.79
CA ILE A 11 -3.55 23.74 -38.73
C ILE A 11 -4.14 23.58 -40.15
N PRO A 12 -4.39 24.70 -40.88
CA PRO A 12 -4.88 24.63 -42.25
C PRO A 12 -3.86 23.90 -43.15
N ASN A 13 -4.31 22.91 -43.87
CA ASN A 13 -3.54 22.00 -44.78
C ASN A 13 -2.94 20.73 -44.13
N PHE A 14 -3.33 20.37 -42.92
CA PHE A 14 -2.92 19.08 -42.33
C PHE A 14 -3.96 17.99 -42.66
N ASN A 15 -3.74 17.25 -43.73
CA ASN A 15 -4.60 16.15 -44.19
C ASN A 15 -4.41 14.87 -43.31
N ALA A 16 -4.47 15.01 -42.00
CA ALA A 16 -4.39 13.88 -41.11
C ALA A 16 -5.77 13.43 -40.63
N THR A 17 -5.98 12.13 -40.66
CA THR A 17 -7.19 11.52 -40.07
C THR A 17 -7.09 11.52 -38.52
N ALA A 18 -8.23 11.30 -37.85
CA ALA A 18 -8.26 11.15 -36.38
C ALA A 18 -7.32 10.03 -35.89
N VAL A 19 -7.12 9.00 -36.70
CA VAL A 19 -6.21 7.88 -36.42
C VAL A 19 -4.75 8.32 -36.50
N ASP A 20 -4.38 9.11 -37.51
CA ASP A 20 -3.02 9.61 -37.65
C ASP A 20 -2.61 10.51 -36.48
N ILE A 21 -3.51 11.39 -36.03
CA ILE A 21 -3.26 12.24 -34.84
C ILE A 21 -3.04 11.38 -33.61
N ALA A 22 -3.87 10.36 -33.38
CA ALA A 22 -3.69 9.43 -32.25
C ALA A 22 -2.35 8.69 -32.32
N LEU A 23 -1.92 8.27 -33.53
CA LEU A 23 -0.63 7.62 -33.72
C LEU A 23 0.55 8.57 -33.48
N TYR A 24 0.46 9.86 -33.88
CA TYR A 24 1.48 10.85 -33.61
C TYR A 24 1.60 11.16 -32.11
N VAL A 25 0.47 11.32 -31.39
CA VAL A 25 0.47 11.50 -29.95
C VAL A 25 1.09 10.30 -29.23
N ASN A 26 0.77 9.09 -29.67
CA ASN A 26 1.36 7.87 -29.13
C ASN A 26 2.87 7.81 -29.42
N ALA A 27 3.31 8.12 -30.62
CA ALA A 27 4.73 8.17 -30.97
C ALA A 27 5.50 9.19 -30.13
N LEU A 28 4.92 10.39 -29.93
CA LEU A 28 5.50 11.41 -29.05
C LEU A 28 5.59 10.95 -27.60
N SER A 29 4.59 10.24 -27.08
CA SER A 29 4.62 9.68 -25.73
C SER A 29 5.77 8.66 -25.56
N PHE A 30 5.99 7.79 -26.55
CA PHE A 30 7.12 6.86 -26.56
C PHE A 30 8.47 7.55 -26.69
N ALA A 31 8.57 8.59 -27.52
CA ALA A 31 9.78 9.39 -27.65
C ALA A 31 10.12 10.11 -26.32
N PHE A 32 9.11 10.66 -25.65
CA PHE A 32 9.26 11.27 -24.33
C PHE A 32 9.72 10.27 -23.28
N ALA A 33 9.09 9.08 -23.24
CA ALA A 33 9.50 8.00 -22.33
C ALA A 33 10.94 7.55 -22.61
N ALA A 34 11.32 7.36 -23.88
CA ALA A 34 12.69 7.01 -24.27
C ALA A 34 13.70 8.10 -23.84
N PHE A 35 13.35 9.37 -24.04
CA PHE A 35 14.17 10.50 -23.62
C PHE A 35 14.34 10.55 -22.10
N THR A 36 13.26 10.31 -21.35
CA THR A 36 13.28 10.25 -19.88
C THR A 36 14.21 9.15 -19.40
N ILE A 37 14.07 7.93 -19.97
CA ILE A 37 14.92 6.78 -19.62
C ILE A 37 16.39 7.05 -20.00
N TRP A 38 16.64 7.68 -21.13
CA TRP A 38 18.00 8.05 -21.58
C TRP A 38 18.70 9.00 -20.59
N ASN A 39 17.94 9.93 -20.00
CA ASN A 39 18.46 10.91 -19.05
C ASN A 39 18.63 10.34 -17.62
N LEU A 40 18.10 9.16 -17.30
CA LEU A 40 18.31 8.50 -16.03
C LEU A 40 19.73 7.91 -15.95
N ARG A 41 20.65 8.70 -15.38
CA ARG A 41 22.07 8.31 -15.21
C ARG A 41 22.31 7.24 -14.14
N GLU A 42 21.33 6.96 -13.32
CA GLU A 42 21.40 6.07 -12.14
C GLU A 42 21.08 4.60 -12.45
N ILE A 43 20.66 4.28 -13.67
CA ILE A 43 20.42 2.88 -14.04
C ILE A 43 21.76 2.21 -14.34
N PRO A 44 22.25 1.28 -13.50
CA PRO A 44 23.46 0.53 -13.81
C PRO A 44 23.24 -0.17 -15.16
N LYS A 45 24.18 0.01 -16.10
CA LYS A 45 24.19 -0.77 -17.34
C LYS A 45 24.27 -2.23 -16.92
N GLY A 46 23.13 -2.96 -17.01
CA GLY A 46 23.06 -4.37 -16.68
C GLY A 46 24.17 -5.12 -17.43
N ALA A 47 24.92 -5.95 -16.72
CA ALA A 47 25.89 -6.83 -17.35
C ALA A 47 25.15 -7.59 -18.46
N ALA A 48 25.53 -7.35 -19.70
CA ALA A 48 24.91 -7.97 -20.87
C ALA A 48 24.90 -9.50 -20.65
N ALA A 49 23.71 -10.07 -20.57
CA ALA A 49 23.54 -11.51 -20.42
C ALA A 49 24.04 -12.18 -21.72
N LYS A 50 25.30 -12.56 -21.73
CA LYS A 50 25.97 -13.24 -22.85
C LYS A 50 25.41 -14.62 -23.21
N HIS A 51 24.35 -15.09 -22.55
CA HIS A 51 23.84 -16.48 -22.65
C HIS A 51 22.38 -16.63 -23.12
N ALA A 52 21.76 -15.55 -23.64
CA ALA A 52 20.34 -15.62 -24.03
C ALA A 52 20.09 -16.06 -25.49
N ALA A 53 21.13 -16.37 -26.28
CA ALA A 53 21.00 -16.57 -27.72
C ALA A 53 20.68 -18.02 -28.16
N ASP A 54 20.85 -19.05 -27.28
CA ASP A 54 20.82 -20.46 -27.73
C ASP A 54 19.73 -21.35 -27.10
N THR A 55 18.88 -20.81 -26.23
CA THR A 55 17.82 -21.63 -25.64
C THR A 55 16.46 -21.26 -26.21
N GLY A 56 15.79 -22.23 -26.87
CA GLY A 56 14.45 -22.03 -27.43
C GLY A 56 13.46 -21.53 -26.36
N ILE A 57 12.47 -20.73 -26.78
CA ILE A 57 11.49 -20.04 -25.90
C ILE A 57 10.88 -21.00 -24.87
N LEU A 58 10.51 -22.23 -25.26
CA LEU A 58 9.94 -23.23 -24.37
C LEU A 58 10.92 -23.66 -23.27
N LYS A 59 12.20 -23.80 -23.58
CA LYS A 59 13.22 -24.21 -22.61
C LYS A 59 13.49 -23.09 -21.61
N SER A 60 13.54 -21.85 -22.06
CA SER A 60 13.67 -20.66 -21.20
C SER A 60 12.46 -20.49 -20.26
N LEU A 61 11.24 -20.76 -20.74
CA LEU A 61 10.02 -20.78 -19.92
C LEU A 61 10.04 -21.87 -18.85
N LEU A 62 10.48 -23.09 -19.21
CA LEU A 62 10.59 -24.21 -18.25
C LEU A 62 11.67 -23.97 -17.20
N GLU A 63 12.82 -23.43 -17.59
CA GLU A 63 13.90 -23.07 -16.66
C GLU A 63 13.45 -21.91 -15.74
N GLY A 64 12.78 -20.90 -16.26
CA GLY A 64 12.16 -19.81 -15.49
C GLY A 64 11.12 -20.36 -14.50
N TRP A 65 10.25 -21.28 -14.93
CA TRP A 65 9.29 -21.92 -14.03
C TRP A 65 9.95 -22.71 -12.92
N LYS A 66 10.97 -23.52 -13.21
CA LYS A 66 11.71 -24.28 -12.20
C LYS A 66 12.38 -23.39 -11.15
N ALA A 67 12.96 -22.27 -11.58
CA ALA A 67 13.60 -21.30 -10.68
C ALA A 67 12.61 -20.65 -9.70
N VAL A 68 11.35 -20.50 -10.10
CA VAL A 68 10.33 -19.72 -9.37
C VAL A 68 9.32 -20.62 -8.65
N SER A 69 9.16 -21.87 -9.06
CA SER A 69 8.15 -22.82 -8.54
C SER A 69 8.38 -23.28 -7.10
N GLY A 70 9.51 -22.98 -6.48
CA GLY A 70 9.82 -23.34 -5.08
C GLY A 70 8.96 -22.59 -4.05
N SER A 71 8.54 -21.37 -4.33
CA SER A 71 7.75 -20.53 -3.41
C SER A 71 6.25 -20.62 -3.70
N LYS A 72 5.45 -20.95 -2.67
CA LYS A 72 3.97 -20.94 -2.77
C LYS A 72 3.42 -19.55 -3.11
N ILE A 73 4.06 -18.50 -2.60
CA ILE A 73 3.65 -17.11 -2.82
C ILE A 73 3.87 -16.73 -4.27
N ILE A 74 5.05 -16.99 -4.81
CA ILE A 74 5.38 -16.65 -6.20
C ILE A 74 4.52 -17.45 -7.18
N ARG A 75 4.24 -18.74 -6.89
CA ARG A 75 3.28 -19.53 -7.71
C ARG A 75 1.89 -18.93 -7.71
N GLY A 76 1.35 -18.56 -6.54
CA GLY A 76 0.06 -17.92 -6.43
C GLY A 76 0.00 -16.58 -7.18
N LEU A 77 1.08 -15.81 -7.13
CA LEU A 77 1.21 -14.54 -7.83
C LEU A 77 1.22 -14.71 -9.35
N ILE A 78 2.03 -15.64 -9.88
CA ILE A 78 2.09 -15.93 -11.32
C ILE A 78 0.75 -16.47 -11.81
N LEU A 79 0.13 -17.39 -11.08
CA LEU A 79 -1.19 -17.93 -11.42
C LEU A 79 -2.24 -16.81 -11.48
N GLY A 80 -2.25 -15.91 -10.49
CA GLY A 80 -3.13 -14.75 -10.48
C GLY A 80 -2.90 -13.82 -11.67
N MET A 81 -1.64 -13.53 -12.01
CA MET A 81 -1.31 -12.73 -13.19
C MET A 81 -1.80 -13.39 -14.48
N VAL A 82 -1.59 -14.70 -14.65
CA VAL A 82 -2.12 -15.46 -15.79
C VAL A 82 -3.63 -15.34 -15.87
N GLY A 83 -4.36 -15.52 -14.75
CA GLY A 83 -5.82 -15.37 -14.70
C GLY A 83 -6.29 -13.96 -15.08
N ALA A 84 -5.60 -12.93 -14.62
CA ALA A 84 -5.89 -11.54 -14.99
C ALA A 84 -5.74 -11.31 -16.50
N PHE A 85 -4.70 -11.88 -17.12
CA PHE A 85 -4.47 -11.73 -18.56
C PHE A 85 -5.39 -12.62 -19.42
N VAL A 86 -5.87 -13.74 -18.91
CA VAL A 86 -6.96 -14.50 -19.53
C VAL A 86 -8.21 -13.64 -19.62
N ALA A 87 -8.61 -12.99 -18.53
CA ALA A 87 -9.76 -12.09 -18.49
C ALA A 87 -9.56 -10.88 -19.43
N ALA A 88 -8.40 -10.24 -19.37
CA ALA A 88 -8.07 -9.09 -20.20
C ALA A 88 -8.08 -9.45 -21.70
N GLY A 89 -7.50 -10.60 -22.07
CA GLY A 89 -7.49 -11.09 -23.44
C GLY A 89 -8.90 -11.38 -23.99
N ALA A 90 -9.78 -11.95 -23.17
CA ALA A 90 -11.16 -12.19 -23.54
C ALA A 90 -11.93 -10.87 -23.76
N VAL A 91 -11.75 -9.89 -22.86
CA VAL A 91 -12.35 -8.55 -23.02
C VAL A 91 -11.85 -7.87 -24.28
N ILE A 92 -10.53 -7.82 -24.51
CA ILE A 92 -9.94 -7.17 -25.68
C ILE A 92 -10.40 -7.86 -26.98
N GLY A 93 -10.40 -9.20 -27.00
CA GLY A 93 -10.77 -9.99 -28.20
C GLY A 93 -12.25 -9.91 -28.57
N LEU A 94 -13.12 -9.68 -27.59
CA LEU A 94 -14.59 -9.72 -27.77
C LEU A 94 -15.28 -8.36 -27.62
N ALA A 95 -14.57 -7.32 -27.18
CA ALA A 95 -15.17 -6.03 -26.84
C ALA A 95 -15.99 -5.43 -28.00
N ARG A 96 -15.49 -5.52 -29.25
CA ARG A 96 -16.18 -4.98 -30.42
C ARG A 96 -17.47 -5.74 -30.72
N THR A 97 -17.42 -7.07 -30.72
CA THR A 97 -18.59 -7.94 -30.88
C THR A 97 -19.60 -7.70 -29.78
N PHE A 98 -19.17 -7.72 -28.52
CA PHE A 98 -20.04 -7.49 -27.36
C PHE A 98 -20.75 -6.12 -27.41
N VAL A 99 -20.05 -5.06 -27.80
CA VAL A 99 -20.65 -3.73 -27.95
C VAL A 99 -21.65 -3.70 -29.12
N GLY A 100 -21.32 -4.37 -30.22
CA GLY A 100 -22.23 -4.52 -31.34
C GLY A 100 -23.54 -5.21 -30.96
N ASP A 101 -23.45 -6.26 -30.19
CA ASP A 101 -24.61 -7.02 -29.66
C ASP A 101 -25.48 -6.20 -28.69
N LEU A 102 -24.90 -5.22 -28.02
CA LEU A 102 -25.63 -4.23 -27.20
C LEU A 102 -26.25 -3.08 -28.04
N GLY A 103 -26.20 -3.17 -29.37
CA GLY A 103 -26.68 -2.12 -30.28
C GLY A 103 -25.79 -0.88 -30.34
N GLY A 104 -24.54 -0.98 -29.83
CA GLY A 104 -23.54 0.09 -29.86
C GLY A 104 -22.73 0.07 -31.15
N GLY A 105 -22.38 1.27 -31.67
CA GLY A 105 -21.47 1.43 -32.80
C GLY A 105 -20.00 1.66 -32.34
N GLU A 106 -19.14 2.03 -33.28
CA GLU A 106 -17.71 2.30 -33.05
C GLU A 106 -17.46 3.35 -31.92
N ALA A 107 -18.34 4.34 -31.79
CA ALA A 107 -18.24 5.32 -30.72
C ALA A 107 -18.45 4.69 -29.33
N ALA A 108 -19.42 3.78 -29.21
CA ALA A 108 -19.70 3.08 -27.95
C ALA A 108 -18.54 2.15 -27.56
N TYR A 109 -17.93 1.47 -28.56
CA TYR A 109 -16.70 0.71 -28.34
C TYR A 109 -15.57 1.59 -27.79
N GLY A 110 -15.35 2.77 -28.38
CA GLY A 110 -14.34 3.72 -27.91
C GLY A 110 -14.61 4.22 -26.47
N VAL A 111 -15.88 4.48 -26.13
CA VAL A 111 -16.29 4.89 -24.77
C VAL A 111 -16.02 3.78 -23.76
N LEU A 112 -16.41 2.54 -24.04
CA LEU A 112 -16.18 1.39 -23.14
C LEU A 112 -14.69 1.12 -22.95
N PHE A 113 -13.91 1.17 -24.04
CA PHE A 113 -12.46 1.00 -23.93
C PHE A 113 -11.82 2.13 -23.12
N GLY A 114 -12.20 3.38 -23.36
CA GLY A 114 -11.76 4.53 -22.57
C GLY A 114 -12.13 4.39 -21.07
N ALA A 115 -13.33 3.91 -20.79
CA ALA A 115 -13.81 3.67 -19.43
C ALA A 115 -12.98 2.62 -18.68
N VAL A 116 -12.63 1.49 -19.34
CA VAL A 116 -11.73 0.47 -18.75
C VAL A 116 -10.39 1.07 -18.37
N PHE A 117 -9.76 1.83 -19.30
CA PHE A 117 -8.45 2.43 -19.05
C PHE A 117 -8.50 3.56 -18.02
N THR A 118 -9.58 4.33 -17.96
CA THR A 118 -9.82 5.32 -16.91
C THR A 118 -9.89 4.64 -15.54
N GLY A 119 -10.66 3.56 -15.42
CA GLY A 119 -10.70 2.75 -14.22
C GLY A 119 -9.33 2.18 -13.86
N LEU A 120 -8.61 1.60 -14.83
CA LEU A 120 -7.27 1.04 -14.63
C LEU A 120 -6.29 2.08 -14.09
N ALA A 121 -6.25 3.27 -14.69
CA ALA A 121 -5.41 4.38 -14.25
C ALA A 121 -5.77 4.82 -12.82
N ALA A 122 -7.08 4.95 -12.51
CA ALA A 122 -7.54 5.26 -11.16
C ALA A 122 -7.13 4.19 -10.15
N GLY A 123 -7.26 2.91 -10.49
CA GLY A 123 -6.85 1.79 -9.63
C GLY A 123 -5.35 1.77 -9.35
N ILE A 124 -4.52 2.05 -10.36
CA ILE A 124 -3.05 2.16 -10.20
C ILE A 124 -2.68 3.36 -9.32
N ALA A 125 -3.28 4.53 -9.57
CA ALA A 125 -2.92 5.78 -8.90
C ALA A 125 -3.40 5.86 -7.45
N PHE A 126 -4.64 5.42 -7.19
CA PHE A 126 -5.30 5.57 -5.89
C PHE A 126 -5.36 4.28 -5.09
N GLY A 127 -5.36 3.11 -5.73
CA GLY A 127 -5.48 1.81 -5.06
C GLY A 127 -4.47 1.60 -3.93
N PRO A 128 -3.15 1.82 -4.13
CA PRO A 128 -2.16 1.68 -3.07
C PRO A 128 -2.36 2.63 -1.88
N LYS A 129 -2.97 3.80 -2.11
CA LYS A 129 -3.27 4.79 -1.07
C LYS A 129 -4.52 4.39 -0.29
N VAL A 130 -5.61 4.09 -0.98
CA VAL A 130 -6.91 3.69 -0.39
C VAL A 130 -6.77 2.39 0.40
N PHE A 131 -6.01 1.43 -0.10
CA PHE A 131 -5.82 0.13 0.54
C PHE A 131 -4.45 -0.02 1.22
N ALA A 132 -3.86 1.08 1.69
CA ALA A 132 -2.52 1.09 2.31
C ALA A 132 -2.42 0.16 3.53
N GLN A 133 -3.50 -0.06 4.26
CA GLN A 133 -3.57 -0.94 5.43
C GLN A 133 -3.80 -2.42 5.10
N PHE A 134 -4.16 -2.72 3.86
CA PHE A 134 -4.35 -4.11 3.43
C PHE A 134 -3.01 -4.82 3.24
N SER A 135 -2.97 -6.10 3.64
CA SER A 135 -1.90 -6.97 3.18
C SER A 135 -1.88 -7.03 1.65
N ARG A 136 -0.75 -6.72 1.04
CA ARG A 136 -0.60 -6.74 -0.43
C ARG A 136 -0.96 -8.10 -1.02
N ARG A 137 -0.65 -9.19 -0.30
CA ARG A 137 -0.97 -10.57 -0.71
C ARG A 137 -2.48 -10.78 -0.81
N ARG A 138 -3.21 -10.34 0.22
CA ARG A 138 -4.68 -10.44 0.26
C ARG A 138 -5.33 -9.51 -0.75
N LEU A 139 -4.81 -8.28 -0.87
CA LEU A 139 -5.31 -7.27 -1.80
C LEU A 139 -5.22 -7.74 -3.26
N PHE A 140 -4.11 -8.37 -3.66
CA PHE A 140 -3.92 -8.92 -5.00
C PHE A 140 -5.00 -9.95 -5.36
N GLY A 141 -5.18 -10.98 -4.52
CA GLY A 141 -6.18 -12.02 -4.77
C GLY A 141 -7.62 -11.50 -4.72
N ALA A 142 -7.92 -10.63 -3.74
CA ALA A 142 -9.25 -10.00 -3.61
C ALA A 142 -9.58 -9.12 -4.81
N SER A 143 -8.65 -8.28 -5.25
CA SER A 143 -8.85 -7.39 -6.41
C SER A 143 -9.09 -8.19 -7.69
N LEU A 144 -8.36 -9.28 -7.92
CA LEU A 144 -8.58 -10.17 -9.06
C LEU A 144 -9.95 -10.85 -8.99
N THR A 145 -10.35 -11.33 -7.80
CA THR A 145 -11.68 -11.94 -7.60
C THR A 145 -12.78 -10.95 -7.91
N ILE A 146 -12.69 -9.73 -7.37
CA ILE A 146 -13.69 -8.67 -7.57
C ILE A 146 -13.72 -8.23 -9.04
N ALA A 147 -12.57 -8.05 -9.69
CA ALA A 147 -12.51 -7.76 -11.12
C ALA A 147 -13.20 -8.85 -11.97
N GLY A 148 -12.95 -10.12 -11.65
CA GLY A 148 -13.64 -11.23 -12.31
C GLY A 148 -15.16 -11.21 -12.09
N LEU A 149 -15.63 -10.85 -10.89
CA LEU A 149 -17.07 -10.70 -10.61
C LEU A 149 -17.70 -9.54 -11.38
N PHE A 150 -17.01 -8.42 -11.54
CA PHE A 150 -17.47 -7.34 -12.42
C PHE A 150 -17.52 -7.77 -13.88
N LEU A 151 -16.61 -8.63 -14.31
CA LEU A 151 -16.63 -9.19 -15.66
C LEU A 151 -17.82 -10.16 -15.86
N VAL A 152 -18.14 -10.96 -14.85
CA VAL A 152 -19.37 -11.78 -14.84
C VAL A 152 -20.62 -10.89 -14.90
N GLY A 153 -20.65 -9.82 -14.09
CA GLY A 153 -21.74 -8.84 -14.13
C GLY A 153 -21.89 -8.16 -15.48
N LEU A 154 -20.79 -7.77 -16.11
CA LEU A 154 -20.77 -7.16 -17.44
C LEU A 154 -21.43 -8.07 -18.49
N ALA A 155 -21.13 -9.36 -18.46
CA ALA A 155 -21.71 -10.33 -19.38
C ALA A 155 -23.23 -10.48 -19.23
N ALA A 156 -23.78 -10.20 -18.03
CA ALA A 156 -25.20 -10.30 -17.73
C ALA A 156 -25.97 -8.99 -17.98
N ILE A 157 -25.30 -7.87 -18.27
CA ILE A 157 -25.93 -6.55 -18.41
C ILE A 157 -26.27 -6.27 -19.89
N PRO A 158 -27.55 -6.18 -20.26
CA PRO A 158 -27.97 -5.85 -21.62
C PRO A 158 -28.07 -4.33 -21.88
N ASN A 159 -27.38 -3.51 -21.09
CA ASN A 159 -27.49 -2.05 -21.13
C ASN A 159 -26.11 -1.40 -21.22
N LEU A 160 -25.89 -0.62 -22.28
CA LEU A 160 -24.60 0.02 -22.56
C LEU A 160 -24.16 1.01 -21.48
N VAL A 161 -25.11 1.77 -20.89
CA VAL A 161 -24.79 2.75 -19.84
C VAL A 161 -24.30 2.08 -18.58
N LEU A 162 -25.01 1.02 -18.14
CA LEU A 162 -24.59 0.23 -16.99
C LEU A 162 -23.27 -0.49 -17.26
N ALA A 163 -23.05 -0.95 -18.49
CA ALA A 163 -21.79 -1.56 -18.91
C ALA A 163 -20.60 -0.58 -18.71
N VAL A 164 -20.76 0.71 -19.05
CA VAL A 164 -19.71 1.71 -18.83
C VAL A 164 -19.29 1.81 -17.36
N PHE A 165 -20.24 1.91 -16.43
CA PHE A 165 -19.92 1.96 -14.99
C PHE A 165 -19.27 0.66 -14.50
N THR A 166 -19.77 -0.47 -15.00
CA THR A 166 -19.22 -1.80 -14.65
C THR A 166 -17.78 -1.96 -15.12
N VAL A 167 -17.44 -1.49 -16.33
CA VAL A 167 -16.06 -1.58 -16.84
C VAL A 167 -15.12 -0.57 -16.17
N ILE A 168 -15.60 0.57 -15.68
CA ILE A 168 -14.79 1.47 -14.84
C ILE A 168 -14.39 0.75 -13.55
N ALA A 169 -15.32 0.10 -12.89
CA ALA A 169 -15.05 -0.66 -11.67
C ALA A 169 -14.14 -1.87 -11.96
N LEU A 170 -14.41 -2.62 -13.03
CA LEU A 170 -13.54 -3.70 -13.53
C LEU A 170 -12.11 -3.19 -13.74
N GLY A 171 -11.95 -2.07 -14.43
CA GLY A 171 -10.66 -1.42 -14.67
C GLY A 171 -9.95 -1.05 -13.38
N ALA A 172 -10.66 -0.44 -12.42
CA ALA A 172 -10.08 0.00 -11.15
C ALA A 172 -9.51 -1.19 -10.35
N PHE A 173 -10.26 -2.27 -10.19
CA PHE A 173 -9.77 -3.47 -9.49
C PHE A 173 -8.67 -4.19 -10.27
N SER A 174 -8.72 -4.19 -11.60
CA SER A 174 -7.63 -4.68 -12.45
C SER A 174 -6.35 -3.86 -12.28
N GLY A 175 -6.46 -2.53 -12.14
CA GLY A 175 -5.33 -1.63 -11.87
C GLY A 175 -4.70 -1.88 -10.51
N ILE A 176 -5.51 -2.09 -9.46
CA ILE A 176 -5.04 -2.47 -8.13
C ILE A 176 -4.32 -3.82 -8.20
N CYS A 177 -4.90 -4.81 -8.87
CA CYS A 177 -4.30 -6.12 -9.07
C CYS A 177 -2.94 -6.00 -9.79
N TRP A 178 -2.88 -5.22 -10.87
CA TRP A 178 -1.67 -4.97 -11.66
C TRP A 178 -0.53 -4.41 -10.79
N VAL A 179 -0.75 -3.24 -10.17
CA VAL A 179 0.30 -2.57 -9.38
C VAL A 179 0.74 -3.42 -8.19
N THR A 180 -0.21 -4.06 -7.50
CA THR A 180 0.10 -4.92 -6.36
C THR A 180 0.88 -6.15 -6.78
N GLY A 181 0.51 -6.79 -7.89
CA GLY A 181 1.16 -7.97 -8.43
C GLY A 181 2.62 -7.73 -8.81
N PHE A 182 2.89 -6.67 -9.60
CA PHE A 182 4.26 -6.34 -9.98
C PHE A 182 5.13 -5.86 -8.81
N THR A 183 4.56 -5.11 -7.86
CA THR A 183 5.26 -4.69 -6.65
C THR A 183 5.65 -5.91 -5.80
N MET A 184 4.72 -6.85 -5.59
CA MET A 184 5.00 -8.08 -4.83
C MET A 184 6.05 -8.94 -5.52
N LEU A 185 5.97 -9.09 -6.84
CA LEU A 185 6.97 -9.86 -7.60
C LEU A 185 8.38 -9.27 -7.37
N GLY A 186 8.50 -7.94 -7.40
CA GLY A 186 9.76 -7.25 -7.11
C GLY A 186 10.28 -7.43 -5.68
N MET A 187 9.39 -7.63 -4.71
CA MET A 187 9.76 -7.79 -3.29
C MET A 187 10.05 -9.25 -2.88
N GLU A 188 9.36 -10.21 -3.50
CA GLU A 188 9.45 -11.64 -3.10
C GLU A 188 10.57 -12.38 -3.84
N VAL A 189 11.12 -11.79 -4.90
CA VAL A 189 12.17 -12.39 -5.72
C VAL A 189 13.53 -11.81 -5.36
N ALA A 190 14.49 -12.70 -5.07
CA ALA A 190 15.87 -12.31 -4.77
C ALA A 190 16.51 -11.54 -5.94
N ASP A 191 17.38 -10.58 -5.62
CA ASP A 191 17.97 -9.63 -6.59
C ASP A 191 18.69 -10.33 -7.73
N GLU A 192 19.38 -11.45 -7.45
CA GLU A 192 20.19 -12.22 -8.41
C GLU A 192 19.34 -12.84 -9.53
N VAL A 193 18.07 -13.17 -9.25
CA VAL A 193 17.18 -13.82 -10.22
C VAL A 193 16.03 -12.93 -10.65
N ARG A 194 15.90 -11.72 -10.11
CA ARG A 194 14.80 -10.79 -10.36
C ARG A 194 14.60 -10.51 -11.85
N GLY A 195 15.65 -10.17 -12.57
CA GLY A 195 15.59 -9.87 -14.00
C GLY A 195 15.07 -11.06 -14.83
N ARG A 196 15.53 -12.30 -14.52
CA ARG A 196 15.06 -13.52 -15.20
C ARG A 196 13.60 -13.82 -14.90
N THR A 197 13.18 -13.63 -13.65
CA THR A 197 11.80 -13.85 -13.23
C THR A 197 10.86 -12.86 -13.90
N PHE A 198 11.21 -11.58 -13.96
CA PHE A 198 10.40 -10.59 -14.69
C PHE A 198 10.32 -10.89 -16.17
N ALA A 199 11.42 -11.25 -16.81
CA ALA A 199 11.44 -11.65 -18.24
C ALA A 199 10.57 -12.88 -18.50
N PHE A 200 10.63 -13.89 -17.60
CA PHE A 200 9.78 -15.07 -17.67
C PHE A 200 8.29 -14.71 -17.55
N VAL A 201 7.90 -13.94 -16.52
CA VAL A 201 6.52 -13.53 -16.29
C VAL A 201 5.99 -12.71 -17.47
N GLN A 202 6.75 -11.75 -17.97
CA GLN A 202 6.38 -10.95 -19.15
C GLN A 202 6.19 -11.80 -20.42
N SER A 203 7.06 -12.79 -20.63
CA SER A 203 6.94 -13.72 -21.77
C SER A 203 5.70 -14.60 -21.61
N LEU A 204 5.46 -15.14 -20.43
CA LEU A 204 4.27 -15.96 -20.12
C LEU A 204 2.98 -15.18 -20.36
N ILE A 205 2.90 -13.95 -19.84
CA ILE A 205 1.76 -13.04 -20.03
C ILE A 205 1.48 -12.81 -21.53
N ARG A 206 2.51 -12.55 -22.33
CA ARG A 206 2.36 -12.35 -23.78
C ARG A 206 1.82 -13.58 -24.47
N VAL A 207 2.36 -14.76 -24.15
CA VAL A 207 1.88 -16.04 -24.71
C VAL A 207 0.42 -16.28 -24.35
N VAL A 208 0.05 -16.09 -23.09
CA VAL A 208 -1.34 -16.23 -22.62
C VAL A 208 -2.26 -15.24 -23.34
N LEU A 209 -1.85 -13.97 -23.44
CA LEU A 209 -2.64 -12.93 -24.10
C LEU A 209 -2.88 -13.28 -25.58
N VAL A 210 -1.85 -13.66 -26.34
CA VAL A 210 -1.97 -14.06 -27.75
C VAL A 210 -2.87 -15.27 -27.89
N ALA A 211 -2.71 -16.29 -27.03
CA ALA A 211 -3.55 -17.49 -27.06
C ALA A 211 -5.02 -17.16 -26.82
N VAL A 212 -5.31 -16.33 -25.83
CA VAL A 212 -6.70 -15.94 -25.49
C VAL A 212 -7.30 -15.04 -26.58
N LEU A 213 -6.55 -14.11 -27.14
CA LEU A 213 -7.00 -13.28 -28.27
C LEU A 213 -7.39 -14.11 -29.51
N ALA A 214 -6.71 -15.24 -29.73
CA ALA A 214 -7.05 -16.16 -30.81
C ALA A 214 -8.23 -17.07 -30.44
N LEU A 215 -8.29 -17.57 -29.22
CA LEU A 215 -9.28 -18.56 -28.79
C LEU A 215 -10.63 -17.96 -28.41
N ALA A 216 -10.68 -16.77 -27.80
CA ALA A 216 -11.92 -16.17 -27.34
C ALA A 216 -12.94 -15.92 -28.46
N PRO A 217 -12.58 -15.38 -29.61
CA PRO A 217 -13.51 -15.26 -30.75
C PRO A 217 -13.97 -16.61 -31.31
N LEU A 218 -13.11 -17.63 -31.31
CA LEU A 218 -13.47 -18.97 -31.75
C LEU A 218 -14.48 -19.63 -30.80
N ILE A 219 -14.29 -19.47 -29.47
CA ILE A 219 -15.25 -19.95 -28.48
C ILE A 219 -16.58 -19.22 -28.64
N ALA A 220 -16.54 -17.88 -28.80
CA ALA A 220 -17.74 -17.09 -29.01
C ALA A 220 -18.53 -17.52 -30.25
N ALA A 221 -17.81 -17.77 -31.37
CA ALA A 221 -18.41 -18.26 -32.62
C ALA A 221 -18.99 -19.69 -32.47
N ALA A 222 -18.32 -20.57 -31.72
CA ALA A 222 -18.78 -21.92 -31.48
C ALA A 222 -20.03 -21.96 -30.55
N VAL A 223 -20.13 -21.03 -29.58
CA VAL A 223 -21.31 -20.88 -28.74
C VAL A 223 -22.50 -20.33 -29.55
N GLY A 224 -22.25 -19.35 -30.42
CA GLY A 224 -23.30 -18.76 -31.27
C GLY A 224 -24.32 -17.94 -30.48
N GLU A 225 -25.47 -17.70 -31.12
CA GLU A 225 -26.60 -17.01 -30.46
C GLU A 225 -27.65 -18.03 -29.98
N HIS A 226 -28.07 -17.88 -28.75
CA HIS A 226 -29.13 -18.70 -28.15
C HIS A 226 -30.22 -17.81 -27.55
N THR A 227 -31.46 -18.08 -27.89
CA THR A 227 -32.63 -17.43 -27.31
C THR A 227 -33.35 -18.39 -26.40
N PHE A 228 -33.58 -18.01 -25.18
CA PHE A 228 -34.38 -18.75 -24.21
C PHE A 228 -35.67 -17.97 -23.91
N GLU A 229 -36.78 -18.60 -24.02
CA GLU A 229 -38.09 -18.06 -23.60
C GLU A 229 -38.32 -18.43 -22.13
N PHE A 230 -38.37 -17.43 -21.28
CA PHE A 230 -38.73 -17.61 -19.87
C PHE A 230 -39.93 -16.71 -19.52
N GLN A 231 -41.07 -17.30 -19.21
CA GLN A 231 -42.30 -16.60 -18.78
C GLN A 231 -42.64 -15.34 -19.60
N ASN A 232 -42.78 -15.45 -20.93
CA ASN A 232 -43.09 -14.35 -21.86
C ASN A 232 -41.96 -13.31 -22.06
N THR A 233 -40.76 -13.57 -21.55
CA THR A 233 -39.57 -12.72 -21.83
C THR A 233 -38.56 -13.52 -22.67
N GLN A 234 -38.25 -13.05 -23.85
CA GLN A 234 -37.15 -13.62 -24.64
C GLN A 234 -35.83 -13.07 -24.14
N VAL A 235 -34.99 -13.94 -23.60
CA VAL A 235 -33.62 -13.62 -23.20
C VAL A 235 -32.67 -14.19 -24.25
N SER A 236 -32.03 -13.33 -25.04
CA SER A 236 -31.01 -13.72 -25.99
C SER A 236 -29.62 -13.61 -25.38
N TYR A 237 -28.90 -14.69 -25.40
CA TYR A 237 -27.48 -14.70 -25.05
C TYR A 237 -26.65 -14.93 -26.31
N ASN A 238 -25.63 -14.09 -26.52
CA ASN A 238 -24.70 -14.26 -27.61
C ASN A 238 -23.40 -14.90 -27.11
N GLY A 239 -22.65 -15.51 -28.04
CA GLY A 239 -21.43 -16.20 -27.72
C GLY A 239 -20.35 -15.30 -27.10
N ALA A 240 -20.35 -14.00 -27.40
CA ALA A 240 -19.42 -13.05 -26.80
C ALA A 240 -19.70 -12.87 -25.29
N ALA A 241 -20.96 -12.65 -24.91
CA ALA A 241 -21.36 -12.53 -23.51
C ALA A 241 -21.04 -13.81 -22.71
N VAL A 242 -21.36 -14.98 -23.25
CA VAL A 242 -21.05 -16.27 -22.59
C VAL A 242 -19.55 -16.47 -22.42
N THR A 243 -18.75 -16.14 -23.42
CA THR A 243 -17.27 -16.27 -23.34
C THR A 243 -16.68 -15.30 -22.31
N ILE A 244 -17.20 -14.06 -22.24
CA ILE A 244 -16.80 -13.07 -21.21
C ILE A 244 -17.21 -13.57 -19.81
N LEU A 245 -18.40 -14.15 -19.66
CA LEU A 245 -18.84 -14.76 -18.40
C LEU A 245 -17.90 -15.86 -17.93
N ILE A 246 -17.54 -16.79 -18.83
CA ILE A 246 -16.60 -17.89 -18.52
C ILE A 246 -15.23 -17.30 -18.11
N ALA A 247 -14.72 -16.31 -18.83
CA ALA A 247 -13.45 -15.65 -18.48
C ALA A 247 -13.53 -14.97 -17.13
N GLY A 248 -14.65 -14.34 -16.79
CA GLY A 248 -14.90 -13.72 -15.48
C GLY A 248 -14.95 -14.75 -14.34
N LEU A 249 -15.59 -15.88 -14.54
CA LEU A 249 -15.62 -16.98 -13.58
C LEU A 249 -14.22 -17.57 -13.34
N ILE A 250 -13.47 -17.80 -14.41
CA ILE A 250 -12.08 -18.27 -14.33
C ILE A 250 -11.21 -17.27 -13.55
N ALA A 251 -11.30 -15.97 -13.87
CA ALA A 251 -10.55 -14.95 -13.16
C ALA A 251 -10.93 -14.86 -11.67
N SER A 252 -12.23 -14.92 -11.35
CA SER A 252 -12.71 -14.93 -9.97
C SER A 252 -12.21 -16.16 -9.20
N PHE A 253 -12.27 -17.33 -9.80
CA PHE A 253 -11.79 -18.57 -9.19
C PHE A 253 -10.28 -18.53 -8.96
N ILE A 254 -9.50 -18.10 -9.96
CA ILE A 254 -8.03 -17.96 -9.82
C ILE A 254 -7.70 -16.90 -8.77
N GLY A 255 -8.44 -15.79 -8.73
CA GLY A 255 -8.28 -14.75 -7.71
C GLY A 255 -8.52 -15.29 -6.30
N ALA A 256 -9.59 -16.04 -6.08
CA ALA A 256 -9.90 -16.68 -4.81
C ALA A 256 -8.84 -17.72 -4.43
N LEU A 257 -8.38 -18.54 -5.38
CA LEU A 257 -7.32 -19.51 -5.17
C LEU A 257 -6.00 -18.82 -4.78
N SER A 258 -5.62 -17.76 -5.50
CA SER A 258 -4.44 -16.93 -5.23
C SER A 258 -4.53 -16.31 -3.83
N TYR A 259 -5.70 -15.76 -3.46
CA TYR A 259 -5.97 -15.24 -2.13
C TYR A 259 -5.75 -16.30 -1.03
N HIS A 260 -6.27 -17.52 -1.23
CA HIS A 260 -6.09 -18.61 -0.26
C HIS A 260 -4.65 -19.11 -0.16
N GLN A 261 -3.94 -19.21 -1.29
CA GLN A 261 -2.53 -19.66 -1.31
C GLN A 261 -1.58 -18.67 -0.64
N MET A 262 -1.87 -17.37 -0.73
CA MET A 262 -1.03 -16.29 -0.20
C MET A 262 -1.50 -15.76 1.15
N LYS A 263 -2.43 -16.45 1.84
CA LYS A 263 -3.03 -16.02 3.11
C LYS A 263 -1.96 -15.90 4.20
N ASP A 264 -1.73 -14.67 4.66
CA ASP A 264 -0.74 -14.32 5.69
C ASP A 264 -1.36 -14.16 7.10
N ARG A 265 -2.70 -14.04 7.20
CA ARG A 265 -3.43 -13.87 8.46
C ARG A 265 -4.59 -14.86 8.54
N PRO A 266 -4.42 -16.06 9.14
CA PRO A 266 -5.40 -17.14 9.07
C PRO A 266 -6.76 -16.84 9.73
N ASN A 267 -6.81 -15.94 10.72
CA ASN A 267 -8.01 -15.69 11.54
C ASN A 267 -8.70 -14.34 11.31
N VAL A 268 -8.30 -13.59 10.27
CA VAL A 268 -8.89 -12.28 9.96
C VAL A 268 -9.76 -12.38 8.72
N SER A 269 -11.04 -12.01 8.80
CA SER A 269 -11.94 -12.05 7.65
C SER A 269 -11.66 -10.90 6.68
N LEU A 270 -11.96 -11.09 5.36
CA LEU A 270 -11.89 -10.03 4.36
C LEU A 270 -12.78 -8.84 4.73
N TRP A 271 -13.96 -9.12 5.29
CA TRP A 271 -14.93 -8.10 5.68
C TRP A 271 -14.39 -7.21 6.80
N SER A 272 -13.63 -7.77 7.75
CA SER A 272 -12.98 -6.97 8.78
C SER A 272 -11.88 -6.06 8.21
N ASP A 273 -11.10 -6.54 7.23
CA ASP A 273 -10.09 -5.71 6.56
C ASP A 273 -10.75 -4.57 5.76
N ILE A 274 -11.83 -4.86 5.00
CA ILE A 274 -12.59 -3.85 4.25
C ILE A 274 -13.24 -2.83 5.19
N SER A 275 -13.89 -3.30 6.26
CA SER A 275 -14.52 -2.44 7.27
C SER A 275 -13.49 -1.52 7.94
N ASN A 276 -12.31 -2.06 8.26
CA ASN A 276 -11.23 -1.29 8.88
C ASN A 276 -10.61 -0.28 7.90
N ALA A 277 -10.48 -0.63 6.61
CA ALA A 277 -10.00 0.30 5.61
C ALA A 277 -10.98 1.47 5.37
N ILE A 278 -12.28 1.16 5.27
CA ILE A 278 -13.33 2.19 5.10
C ILE A 278 -13.43 3.07 6.35
N LYS A 279 -13.35 2.47 7.54
CA LYS A 279 -13.38 3.21 8.80
C LYS A 279 -12.09 4.01 9.04
N GLY A 280 -10.94 3.52 8.55
CA GLY A 280 -9.65 4.20 8.65
C GLY A 280 -9.53 5.44 7.76
N GLU A 281 -10.31 5.53 6.66
CA GLU A 281 -10.36 6.74 5.82
C GLU A 281 -11.39 7.77 6.30
N LEU A 282 -12.41 7.34 7.04
CA LEU A 282 -13.47 8.21 7.60
C LEU A 282 -13.21 8.61 9.05
N GLY A 283 -12.28 7.94 9.72
CA GLY A 283 -11.79 8.26 11.04
C GLY A 283 -10.27 8.22 11.02
N GLY A 284 -9.62 9.36 11.19
CA GLY A 284 -8.17 9.44 11.27
C GLY A 284 -7.63 8.34 12.18
N ILE A 285 -6.66 7.61 11.68
CA ILE A 285 -5.79 6.59 12.29
C ILE A 285 -6.17 6.21 13.74
N THR A 286 -7.31 5.58 13.93
CA THR A 286 -7.63 4.95 15.21
C THR A 286 -7.34 3.46 15.08
N GLY A 287 -6.33 2.98 15.80
CA GLY A 287 -6.15 1.56 16.09
C GLY A 287 -7.47 0.93 16.55
N ALA A 288 -7.58 -0.41 16.54
CA ALA A 288 -8.77 -1.11 17.04
C ALA A 288 -9.28 -0.42 18.30
N PRO A 289 -10.60 -0.14 18.44
CA PRO A 289 -11.12 0.60 19.57
C PRO A 289 -10.70 -0.10 20.85
N THR A 290 -9.71 0.47 21.52
CA THR A 290 -9.30 0.06 22.86
C THR A 290 -10.33 0.60 23.81
N LYS A 291 -10.71 -0.17 24.82
CA LYS A 291 -11.63 0.31 25.87
C LYS A 291 -10.98 1.41 26.69
N GLY A 292 -9.64 1.42 26.77
CA GLY A 292 -8.83 2.39 27.51
C GLY A 292 -8.31 3.51 26.62
N THR A 293 -7.76 4.54 27.27
CA THR A 293 -7.16 5.72 26.64
C THR A 293 -5.64 5.64 26.69
N PHE A 294 -4.94 5.99 25.61
CA PHE A 294 -3.49 6.01 25.56
C PHE A 294 -2.97 7.44 25.34
N ILE A 295 -2.30 7.98 26.36
CA ILE A 295 -1.72 9.33 26.39
C ILE A 295 -0.19 9.20 26.44
N VAL A 296 0.53 9.98 25.64
CA VAL A 296 1.99 9.94 25.59
C VAL A 296 2.57 11.34 25.76
N PHE A 297 3.61 11.46 26.60
CA PHE A 297 4.42 12.66 26.71
C PHE A 297 5.67 12.53 25.86
N GLU A 298 5.90 13.51 24.98
CA GLU A 298 7.02 13.57 24.05
C GLU A 298 7.79 14.89 24.16
N GLY A 299 8.95 14.95 23.53
CA GLY A 299 9.82 16.13 23.45
C GLY A 299 11.26 15.85 23.87
N GLY A 300 12.09 16.90 23.95
CA GLY A 300 13.53 16.83 24.22
C GLY A 300 13.91 16.28 25.58
N GLU A 301 15.19 16.41 25.94
CA GLU A 301 15.71 15.96 27.24
C GLU A 301 15.58 17.05 28.32
N GLY A 302 15.40 16.65 29.56
CA GLY A 302 15.37 17.57 30.72
C GLY A 302 14.17 18.52 30.78
N ILE A 303 13.14 18.34 29.95
CA ILE A 303 12.00 19.26 29.81
C ILE A 303 10.86 19.00 30.80
N GLY A 304 10.92 17.90 31.59
CA GLY A 304 9.94 17.61 32.68
C GLY A 304 8.85 16.61 32.31
N LYS A 305 8.96 15.85 31.20
CA LYS A 305 7.98 14.82 30.78
C LYS A 305 7.58 13.88 31.90
N SER A 306 8.56 13.21 32.54
CA SER A 306 8.30 12.25 33.60
C SER A 306 7.62 12.86 34.83
N THR A 307 7.81 14.16 35.08
CA THR A 307 7.14 14.90 36.16
C THR A 307 5.68 15.09 35.81
N GLN A 308 5.37 15.59 34.62
CA GLN A 308 4.01 15.81 34.17
C GLN A 308 3.23 14.49 34.03
N ALA A 309 3.86 13.44 33.52
CA ALA A 309 3.26 12.10 33.43
C ALA A 309 2.86 11.55 34.83
N LYS A 310 3.67 11.80 35.86
CA LYS A 310 3.33 11.42 37.26
C LYS A 310 2.20 12.26 37.84
N LEU A 311 2.17 13.56 37.58
CA LEU A 311 1.10 14.45 38.02
C LEU A 311 -0.22 14.08 37.36
N LEU A 312 -0.24 13.86 36.07
CA LEU A 312 -1.43 13.41 35.35
C LEU A 312 -1.93 12.06 35.86
N LYS A 313 -1.01 11.10 36.16
CA LYS A 313 -1.38 9.84 36.79
C LYS A 313 -2.07 10.07 38.12
N ALA A 314 -1.48 10.88 38.99
CA ALA A 314 -2.02 11.14 40.36
C ALA A 314 -3.40 11.78 40.30
N TRP A 315 -3.60 12.72 39.37
CA TRP A 315 -4.89 13.36 39.15
C TRP A 315 -5.95 12.38 38.64
N LEU A 316 -5.66 11.58 37.64
CA LEU A 316 -6.60 10.58 37.08
C LEU A 316 -6.96 9.50 38.13
N GLU A 317 -6.00 9.08 38.98
CA GLU A 317 -6.26 8.14 40.08
C GLU A 317 -7.18 8.75 41.15
N GLN A 318 -7.10 10.07 41.40
CA GLN A 318 -8.03 10.79 42.30
C GLN A 318 -9.45 10.85 41.68
N GLU A 319 -9.57 10.95 40.34
CA GLU A 319 -10.85 10.88 39.64
C GLU A 319 -11.42 9.45 39.54
N GLY A 320 -10.70 8.45 40.07
CA GLY A 320 -11.15 7.05 40.11
C GLY A 320 -10.78 6.20 38.92
N GLU A 321 -9.92 6.68 38.01
CA GLU A 321 -9.49 5.96 36.83
C GLU A 321 -8.37 4.95 37.19
N GLY A 322 -8.41 3.79 36.55
CA GLY A 322 -7.29 2.83 36.59
C GLY A 322 -6.17 3.28 35.63
N VAL A 323 -4.99 3.60 36.17
CA VAL A 323 -3.90 4.19 35.40
C VAL A 323 -2.65 3.32 35.39
N VAL A 324 -2.08 3.08 34.21
CA VAL A 324 -0.76 2.48 34.03
C VAL A 324 0.21 3.52 33.51
N LEU A 325 1.19 3.89 34.34
CA LEU A 325 2.30 4.77 33.92
C LEU A 325 3.47 3.92 33.48
N THR A 326 3.94 4.17 32.26
CA THR A 326 5.04 3.42 31.64
C THR A 326 5.98 4.35 30.86
N ARG A 327 7.05 3.81 30.28
CA ARG A 327 8.06 4.60 29.56
C ARG A 327 8.74 3.81 28.45
N GLU A 328 9.33 4.47 27.48
CA GLU A 328 10.25 3.90 26.48
C GLU A 328 11.59 4.64 26.41
N PRO A 329 12.72 3.90 26.30
CA PRO A 329 12.83 2.45 26.40
C PRO A 329 12.77 1.98 27.85
N GLY A 330 12.41 0.69 28.06
CA GLY A 330 12.50 0.06 29.40
C GLY A 330 11.19 -0.02 30.16
N GLY A 331 10.04 -0.07 29.48
CA GLY A 331 8.71 -0.26 30.08
C GLY A 331 8.33 -1.72 30.32
N SER A 332 9.20 -2.67 30.02
CA SER A 332 9.02 -4.12 30.24
C SER A 332 10.32 -4.75 30.70
N ASP A 333 10.29 -6.01 31.18
CA ASP A 333 11.49 -6.70 31.64
C ASP A 333 12.56 -6.81 30.55
N LEU A 334 12.19 -7.22 29.34
CA LEU A 334 13.09 -7.21 28.18
C LEU A 334 13.54 -5.79 27.84
N GLY A 335 12.64 -4.83 27.94
CA GLY A 335 12.93 -3.43 27.69
C GLY A 335 13.99 -2.85 28.62
N ILE A 336 14.03 -3.27 29.88
CA ILE A 336 15.07 -2.85 30.84
C ILE A 336 16.47 -3.27 30.35
N GLU A 337 16.61 -4.48 29.82
CA GLU A 337 17.89 -4.95 29.25
C GLU A 337 18.28 -4.20 27.98
N ILE A 338 17.30 -3.96 27.09
CA ILE A 338 17.53 -3.17 25.87
C ILE A 338 17.93 -1.73 26.22
N ARG A 339 17.28 -1.12 27.25
CA ARG A 339 17.62 0.22 27.72
C ARG A 339 19.07 0.32 28.20
N LYS A 340 19.59 -0.70 28.91
CA LYS A 340 20.99 -0.75 29.32
C LYS A 340 21.93 -0.67 28.12
N ILE A 341 21.62 -1.43 27.06
CA ILE A 341 22.41 -1.43 25.82
C ILE A 341 22.34 -0.05 25.13
N LEU A 342 21.15 0.52 25.01
CA LEU A 342 20.90 1.76 24.27
C LEU A 342 21.54 2.99 24.93
N LEU A 343 21.48 3.09 26.27
CA LEU A 343 21.84 4.32 27.00
C LEU A 343 23.21 4.26 27.67
N SER A 344 23.82 3.07 27.80
CA SER A 344 25.13 2.93 28.45
C SER A 344 26.25 3.42 27.56
N HIS A 345 27.17 4.19 28.14
CA HIS A 345 28.44 4.54 27.49
C HIS A 345 29.36 3.31 27.26
N SER A 346 29.22 2.26 28.08
CA SER A 346 30.02 1.03 27.94
C SER A 346 29.69 0.22 26.68
N THR A 347 28.54 0.43 26.08
CA THR A 347 28.16 -0.24 24.82
C THR A 347 28.97 0.27 23.63
N GLY A 348 29.57 1.47 23.75
CA GLY A 348 30.28 2.09 22.66
C GLY A 348 29.35 2.66 21.58
N GLU A 349 29.86 2.76 20.36
CA GLU A 349 29.13 3.32 19.23
C GLU A 349 28.20 2.26 18.62
N ILE A 350 26.91 2.60 18.51
CA ILE A 350 25.88 1.77 17.89
C ILE A 350 25.56 2.39 16.53
N SER A 351 25.55 1.58 15.46
CA SER A 351 25.15 2.09 14.13
C SER A 351 23.71 2.60 14.16
N PRO A 352 23.35 3.66 13.42
CA PRO A 352 22.01 4.26 13.45
C PRO A 352 20.87 3.26 13.21
N ARG A 353 21.04 2.33 12.27
CA ARG A 353 20.04 1.28 11.99
C ARG A 353 19.90 0.28 13.13
N ALA A 354 21.01 -0.14 13.76
CA ALA A 354 20.96 -1.04 14.92
C ALA A 354 20.27 -0.36 16.10
N GLU A 355 20.54 0.92 16.35
CA GLU A 355 19.88 1.73 17.38
C GLU A 355 18.37 1.78 17.14
N ALA A 356 17.92 2.10 15.92
CA ALA A 356 16.50 2.15 15.56
C ALA A 356 15.80 0.78 15.73
N LEU A 357 16.46 -0.32 15.36
CA LEU A 357 15.92 -1.68 15.52
C LEU A 357 15.83 -2.09 16.99
N LEU A 358 16.77 -1.70 17.84
CA LEU A 358 16.71 -1.96 19.30
C LEU A 358 15.55 -1.20 19.94
N TYR A 359 15.31 0.07 19.57
CA TYR A 359 14.12 0.82 20.01
C TYR A 359 12.83 0.17 19.53
N ALA A 360 12.80 -0.32 18.29
CA ALA A 360 11.64 -1.01 17.74
C ALA A 360 11.37 -2.35 18.46
N ALA A 361 12.41 -3.10 18.84
CA ALA A 361 12.30 -4.34 19.59
C ALA A 361 11.76 -4.11 21.02
N ASP A 362 12.29 -3.11 21.74
CA ASP A 362 11.76 -2.66 23.05
C ASP A 362 10.27 -2.34 22.93
N ARG A 363 9.91 -1.50 21.99
CA ARG A 363 8.54 -1.05 21.76
C ARG A 363 7.58 -2.18 21.42
N ALA A 364 7.98 -3.10 20.53
CA ALA A 364 7.15 -4.23 20.17
C ALA A 364 6.78 -5.10 21.37
N HIS A 365 7.77 -5.38 22.23
CA HIS A 365 7.54 -6.17 23.45
C HIS A 365 6.74 -5.39 24.49
N HIS A 366 6.99 -4.10 24.65
CA HIS A 366 6.28 -3.21 25.56
C HIS A 366 4.79 -3.08 25.18
N VAL A 367 4.48 -2.89 23.91
CA VAL A 367 3.10 -2.87 23.40
C VAL A 367 2.40 -4.20 23.70
N TYR A 368 3.05 -5.32 23.41
CA TYR A 368 2.50 -6.65 23.61
C TYR A 368 2.24 -6.97 25.09
N SER A 369 3.22 -6.70 25.98
CA SER A 369 3.22 -7.17 27.35
C SER A 369 2.57 -6.20 28.36
N VAL A 370 2.53 -4.90 28.06
CA VAL A 370 2.07 -3.86 29.00
C VAL A 370 0.93 -3.04 28.42
N ILE A 371 1.14 -2.36 27.27
CA ILE A 371 0.21 -1.33 26.81
C ILE A 371 -1.12 -1.95 26.36
N ARG A 372 -1.09 -2.96 25.48
CA ARG A 372 -2.32 -3.60 24.97
C ARG A 372 -3.15 -4.28 26.05
N PRO A 373 -2.57 -5.04 27.01
CA PRO A 373 -3.34 -5.61 28.11
C PRO A 373 -4.03 -4.55 28.97
N ALA A 374 -3.34 -3.46 29.30
CA ALA A 374 -3.92 -2.37 30.08
C ALA A 374 -5.08 -1.67 29.36
N LEU A 375 -4.89 -1.36 28.07
CA LEU A 375 -5.94 -0.75 27.24
C LEU A 375 -7.15 -1.70 27.06
N ALA A 376 -6.91 -3.00 26.92
CA ALA A 376 -7.98 -4.00 26.85
C ALA A 376 -8.78 -4.11 28.14
N ALA A 377 -8.12 -3.89 29.28
CA ALA A 377 -8.76 -3.80 30.60
C ALA A 377 -9.53 -2.48 30.83
N GLY A 378 -9.49 -1.54 29.88
CA GLY A 378 -10.16 -0.24 29.98
C GLY A 378 -9.39 0.81 30.77
N GLN A 379 -8.11 0.57 31.07
CA GLN A 379 -7.28 1.48 31.87
C GLN A 379 -6.74 2.63 30.99
N VAL A 380 -6.41 3.75 31.64
CA VAL A 380 -5.64 4.83 31.01
C VAL A 380 -4.16 4.46 31.07
N VAL A 381 -3.51 4.43 29.90
CA VAL A 381 -2.06 4.23 29.80
C VAL A 381 -1.39 5.58 29.56
N ILE A 382 -0.42 5.94 30.39
CA ILE A 382 0.40 7.14 30.23
C ILE A 382 1.83 6.68 29.91
N GLY A 383 2.30 7.03 28.69
CA GLY A 383 3.64 6.74 28.23
C GLY A 383 4.58 7.95 28.36
N ASP A 384 5.76 7.75 28.95
CA ASP A 384 6.88 8.70 28.85
C ASP A 384 7.73 8.26 27.66
N ARG A 385 7.53 8.87 26.50
CA ARG A 385 8.00 8.54 25.15
C ARG A 385 7.29 7.35 24.50
N TYR A 386 7.21 7.41 23.18
CA TYR A 386 6.72 6.33 22.33
C TYR A 386 7.38 6.41 20.95
N PHE A 387 6.69 6.01 19.88
CA PHE A 387 7.29 5.90 18.55
C PHE A 387 7.69 7.24 17.91
N ASP A 388 7.08 8.36 18.29
CA ASP A 388 7.44 9.69 17.81
C ASP A 388 8.87 10.06 18.23
N SER A 389 9.29 9.62 19.43
CA SER A 389 10.70 9.70 19.84
C SER A 389 11.65 9.00 18.87
N SER A 390 11.30 7.82 18.33
CA SER A 390 12.17 7.16 17.35
C SER A 390 12.23 7.90 16.01
N ILE A 391 11.13 8.49 15.56
CA ILE A 391 11.13 9.30 14.33
C ILE A 391 12.04 10.52 14.53
N ALA A 392 11.94 11.19 15.68
CA ALA A 392 12.74 12.36 15.98
C ALA A 392 14.23 12.02 16.20
N TYR A 393 14.54 11.04 17.05
CA TYR A 393 15.93 10.74 17.43
C TYR A 393 16.68 9.92 16.38
N GLN A 394 16.12 8.79 15.93
CA GLN A 394 16.76 7.92 14.95
C GLN A 394 16.52 8.40 13.51
N GLY A 395 15.39 9.04 13.23
CA GLY A 395 15.14 9.69 11.94
C GLY A 395 15.98 10.96 11.80
N ALA A 396 15.41 12.10 12.23
CA ALA A 396 16.02 13.41 12.04
C ALA A 396 17.37 13.59 12.81
N GLY A 397 17.47 13.10 14.04
CA GLY A 397 18.67 13.17 14.85
C GLY A 397 19.85 12.41 14.24
N ARG A 398 19.69 11.14 13.87
CA ARG A 398 20.69 10.25 13.27
C ARG A 398 20.78 10.31 11.75
N VAL A 399 20.00 11.18 11.12
CA VAL A 399 19.96 11.35 9.66
C VAL A 399 19.57 10.06 8.91
N LEU A 400 18.70 9.24 9.52
CA LEU A 400 17.96 8.19 8.81
C LEU A 400 16.75 8.82 8.13
N GLU A 401 16.22 8.15 7.10
CA GLU A 401 15.00 8.61 6.46
C GLU A 401 13.81 8.44 7.44
N PRO A 402 13.13 9.54 7.88
CA PRO A 402 12.08 9.47 8.91
C PRO A 402 10.93 8.52 8.56
N GLY A 403 10.59 8.40 7.27
CA GLY A 403 9.56 7.47 6.79
C GLY A 403 9.95 6.00 6.94
N GLU A 404 11.25 5.64 6.89
CA GLU A 404 11.71 4.28 7.19
C GLU A 404 11.53 3.96 8.67
N VAL A 405 11.94 4.89 9.54
CA VAL A 405 11.79 4.73 11.00
C VAL A 405 10.31 4.67 11.38
N ALA A 406 9.45 5.49 10.78
CA ALA A 406 8.01 5.46 10.98
C ALA A 406 7.37 4.12 10.52
N ARG A 407 7.84 3.52 9.43
CA ARG A 407 7.36 2.19 8.98
C ARG A 407 7.75 1.07 9.94
N ILE A 408 8.99 1.07 10.42
CA ILE A 408 9.49 0.10 11.41
C ILE A 408 8.70 0.25 12.72
N SER A 409 8.48 1.47 13.18
CA SER A 409 7.72 1.78 14.39
C SER A 409 6.26 1.33 14.27
N ARG A 410 5.60 1.60 13.15
CA ARG A 410 4.23 1.10 12.90
C ARG A 410 4.13 -0.41 12.90
N TRP A 411 5.10 -1.09 12.29
CA TRP A 411 5.15 -2.54 12.32
C TRP A 411 5.34 -3.07 13.75
N ALA A 412 6.25 -2.48 14.52
CA ALA A 412 6.55 -2.87 15.90
C ALA A 412 5.36 -2.67 16.85
N THR A 413 4.55 -1.64 16.64
CA THR A 413 3.36 -1.32 17.45
C THR A 413 2.08 -2.00 16.97
N GLU A 414 2.12 -2.75 15.85
CA GLU A 414 0.93 -3.22 15.14
C GLU A 414 -0.09 -2.09 14.89
N SER A 415 0.44 -0.91 14.51
CA SER A 415 -0.33 0.32 14.28
C SER A 415 -1.13 0.81 15.50
N LEU A 416 -0.66 0.56 16.71
CA LEU A 416 -1.21 1.18 17.91
C LEU A 416 -0.69 2.63 18.01
N PHE A 417 -1.59 3.61 17.95
CA PHE A 417 -1.29 5.02 18.09
C PHE A 417 -1.82 5.56 19.43
N PRO A 418 -1.16 6.55 20.03
CA PRO A 418 -1.72 7.28 21.16
C PRO A 418 -3.02 7.99 20.78
N THR A 419 -3.95 8.05 21.71
CA THR A 419 -5.16 8.89 21.59
C THR A 419 -4.78 10.37 21.64
N LEU A 420 -3.78 10.70 22.47
CA LEU A 420 -3.23 12.05 22.61
C LEU A 420 -1.72 11.97 22.82
N THR A 421 -0.97 12.80 22.12
CA THR A 421 0.46 13.01 22.34
C THR A 421 0.70 14.44 22.81
N ILE A 422 1.23 14.60 24.01
CA ILE A 422 1.56 15.88 24.62
C ILE A 422 3.04 16.16 24.38
N ILE A 423 3.34 17.16 23.56
CA ILE A 423 4.72 17.62 23.32
C ILE A 423 5.02 18.78 24.24
N ILE A 424 6.01 18.61 25.11
CA ILE A 424 6.55 19.72 25.90
C ILE A 424 7.67 20.35 25.07
N ASP A 425 7.46 21.56 24.57
CA ASP A 425 8.45 22.26 23.74
C ASP A 425 9.34 23.17 24.58
N LEU A 426 10.65 22.93 24.53
CA LEU A 426 11.66 23.75 25.19
C LEU A 426 12.95 23.74 24.36
N PRO A 427 13.64 24.88 24.19
CA PRO A 427 14.96 24.89 23.56
C PRO A 427 15.91 23.86 24.15
N ALA A 428 16.60 23.11 23.28
CA ALA A 428 17.42 21.97 23.66
C ALA A 428 18.51 22.33 24.69
N GLU A 429 19.10 23.53 24.56
CA GLU A 429 20.14 24.03 25.46
C GLU A 429 19.62 24.16 26.90
N ILE A 430 18.40 24.67 27.09
CA ILE A 430 17.79 24.83 28.41
C ILE A 430 17.49 23.46 29.04
N GLY A 431 16.92 22.53 28.25
CA GLY A 431 16.61 21.19 28.73
C GLY A 431 17.85 20.41 29.16
N LEU A 432 18.87 20.37 28.29
CA LEU A 432 20.15 19.71 28.58
C LEU A 432 20.89 20.33 29.77
N GLY A 433 20.74 21.63 29.98
CA GLY A 433 21.33 22.35 31.14
C GLY A 433 20.74 21.94 32.49
N ARG A 434 19.54 21.33 32.52
CA ARG A 434 18.89 20.84 33.75
C ARG A 434 19.36 19.44 34.16
N LEU A 435 20.10 18.72 33.30
CA LEU A 435 20.57 17.37 33.58
C LEU A 435 21.83 17.37 34.45
N LYS A 436 21.85 16.59 35.51
CA LYS A 436 23.00 16.42 36.41
C LYS A 436 24.05 15.46 35.85
N SER A 437 23.63 14.47 35.09
CA SER A 437 24.49 13.50 34.39
C SER A 437 23.86 13.24 33.03
N LYS A 438 24.67 12.92 32.03
CA LYS A 438 24.24 12.68 30.66
C LYS A 438 24.52 11.23 30.28
N ASP A 439 23.54 10.56 29.73
CA ASP A 439 23.70 9.26 29.08
C ASP A 439 24.31 9.39 27.67
N ARG A 440 24.44 8.26 26.96
CA ARG A 440 25.02 8.21 25.60
C ARG A 440 24.28 9.08 24.59
N LEU A 441 22.96 9.18 24.67
CA LEU A 441 22.12 9.98 23.80
C LEU A 441 22.12 11.45 24.21
N GLU A 442 22.00 11.73 25.49
CA GLU A 442 22.03 13.09 26.05
C GLU A 442 23.40 13.76 25.84
N SER A 443 24.47 12.96 25.65
CA SER A 443 25.83 13.44 25.35
C SER A 443 26.06 13.82 23.89
N GLN A 444 25.05 13.68 23.01
CA GLN A 444 25.18 14.12 21.61
C GLN A 444 25.32 15.65 21.52
N PRO A 445 25.88 16.16 20.39
CA PRO A 445 25.99 17.61 20.16
C PRO A 445 24.64 18.33 20.20
N ILE A 446 24.65 19.62 20.54
CA ILE A 446 23.45 20.43 20.64
C ILE A 446 22.62 20.44 19.35
N ASP A 447 23.27 20.45 18.18
CA ASP A 447 22.62 20.42 16.88
C ASP A 447 21.79 19.14 16.65
N PHE A 448 22.21 18.02 17.25
CA PHE A 448 21.42 16.78 17.22
C PHE A 448 20.10 16.98 17.97
N HIS A 449 20.14 17.55 19.18
CA HIS A 449 18.96 17.77 20.01
C HIS A 449 18.02 18.84 19.42
N GLU A 450 18.57 19.84 18.73
CA GLU A 450 17.75 20.84 18.07
C GLU A 450 17.03 20.24 16.85
N ARG A 451 17.69 19.37 16.05
CA ARG A 451 16.99 18.62 14.98
C ARG A 451 15.87 17.74 15.54
N VAL A 452 16.10 17.07 16.67
CA VAL A 452 15.08 16.28 17.36
C VAL A 452 13.88 17.14 17.77
N ARG A 453 14.14 18.32 18.35
CA ARG A 453 13.08 19.26 18.73
C ARG A 453 12.26 19.71 17.51
N GLN A 454 12.93 20.11 16.42
CA GLN A 454 12.26 20.53 15.20
C GLN A 454 11.40 19.41 14.59
N GLU A 455 11.87 18.16 14.66
CA GLU A 455 11.09 17.03 14.15
C GLU A 455 9.80 16.80 14.96
N PHE A 456 9.84 16.93 16.30
CA PHE A 456 8.62 16.87 17.11
C PHE A 456 7.59 17.95 16.69
N LEU A 457 8.05 19.18 16.42
CA LEU A 457 7.18 20.25 15.96
C LEU A 457 6.64 19.97 14.53
N GLN A 458 7.43 19.37 13.66
CA GLN A 458 6.96 18.96 12.33
C GLN A 458 5.91 17.85 12.41
N LEU A 459 6.10 16.85 13.28
CA LEU A 459 5.12 15.78 13.48
C LEU A 459 3.76 16.33 13.96
N SER A 460 3.76 17.34 14.83
CA SER A 460 2.53 17.95 15.30
C SER A 460 1.74 18.69 14.23
N LEU A 461 2.42 19.21 13.21
CA LEU A 461 1.76 19.87 12.06
C LEU A 461 1.11 18.86 11.10
N LEU A 462 1.58 17.60 11.09
CA LEU A 462 1.04 16.56 10.21
C LEU A 462 -0.27 15.96 10.73
N ASP A 463 -0.53 16.00 12.03
CA ASP A 463 -1.72 15.44 12.67
C ASP A 463 -2.16 16.29 13.87
N PRO A 464 -2.66 17.53 13.65
CA PRO A 464 -2.95 18.48 14.72
C PRO A 464 -3.98 18.00 15.74
N GLU A 465 -4.84 17.05 15.39
CA GLU A 465 -5.87 16.51 16.28
C GLU A 465 -5.29 15.56 17.34
N ARG A 466 -4.13 14.95 17.04
CA ARG A 466 -3.46 14.01 17.95
C ARG A 466 -2.45 14.67 18.87
N TYR A 467 -1.95 15.86 18.53
CA TYR A 467 -0.90 16.52 19.29
C TYR A 467 -1.39 17.75 20.04
N PHE A 468 -0.94 17.85 21.29
CA PHE A 468 -1.08 19.03 22.13
C PHE A 468 0.31 19.55 22.51
N ILE A 469 0.60 20.81 22.23
CA ILE A 469 1.92 21.41 22.50
C ILE A 469 1.82 22.29 23.74
N VAL A 470 2.69 22.01 24.71
CA VAL A 470 2.82 22.74 25.98
C VAL A 470 4.13 23.51 26.01
N ASP A 471 4.09 24.77 26.40
CA ASP A 471 5.29 25.60 26.57
C ASP A 471 6.12 25.11 27.77
N GLY A 472 7.31 24.58 27.50
CA GLY A 472 8.26 24.05 28.50
C GLY A 472 8.89 25.10 29.41
N ASN A 473 8.73 26.42 29.13
CA ASN A 473 9.19 27.50 29.98
C ASN A 473 8.28 27.73 31.19
N LYS A 474 7.02 27.32 31.12
CA LYS A 474 6.05 27.43 32.23
C LYS A 474 6.51 26.67 33.45
N THR A 475 6.00 27.03 34.64
CA THR A 475 6.24 26.28 35.90
C THR A 475 5.68 24.87 35.82
N ILE A 476 5.99 24.02 36.80
CA ILE A 476 5.47 22.65 36.82
C ILE A 476 3.95 22.65 36.96
N GLU A 477 3.43 23.54 37.81
CA GLU A 477 2.02 23.72 38.11
C GLU A 477 1.26 24.24 36.90
N GLU A 478 1.72 25.32 36.29
CA GLU A 478 1.10 25.89 35.09
C GLU A 478 1.03 24.90 33.89
N LYS A 479 2.05 24.06 33.73
CA LYS A 479 2.04 22.99 32.69
C LYS A 479 1.03 21.89 33.03
N HIS A 480 0.76 21.66 34.29
CA HIS A 480 -0.18 20.64 34.71
C HIS A 480 -1.63 21.10 34.61
N GLU A 481 -1.87 22.41 34.83
CA GLU A 481 -3.20 23.01 34.68
C GLU A 481 -3.64 23.16 33.22
N GLU A 482 -2.72 23.24 32.28
CA GLU A 482 -2.97 23.33 30.83
C GLU A 482 -3.40 22.01 30.24
#